data_8650008928241b9a7e870e8bfea48922
#
_entry.id   8650008928241b9a7e870e8bfea48922
#
_cell.length_a   1.000
_cell.length_b   1.000
_cell.length_c   1.000
_cell.angle_alpha   90.00
_cell.angle_beta   90.00
_cell.angle_gamma   90.00
#
_symmetry.space_group_name_H-M   'P 1'
#
loop_
_entity.id
_entity.type
_entity.pdbx_description
1 polymer ?
#
loop_
_entity_poly.entity_id
_entity_poly.type
_entity_poly.pdbx_seq_one_letter_code
_entity_poly.pdbx_strand_id
1 'polypeptide(L)'
;AEDIATSGIPVTPTLLAHHNLYRVASEGDSVLTRTGTEWLNPFVQAMEADVHSRWLSERPEPVLRNDLFYQQMTGYLHEAGVTLVAGSDAGIFTNIPGVSLLEELELLTESGLSPYEALQTATVNTANVLQEPDRACLHNGCIADLVLYACNPVHDLTCIQSPETVIRSGQVFDRTALDSLLETAAQTDAARSETNLMSGLAEQTLQ
;
A
#
# COMPACT_ATOMS: atom_id res chain seq x y z
N ALA A 1 16.49 17.53 -3.90
CA ALA A 1 16.80 16.27 -3.21
C ALA A 1 17.81 16.51 -2.07
N GLU A 2 18.97 17.12 -2.38
CA GLU A 2 20.06 17.34 -1.40
C GLU A 2 19.63 18.11 -0.15
N ASP A 3 18.81 19.15 -0.28
CA ASP A 3 18.30 19.92 0.87
C ASP A 3 17.39 19.05 1.77
N ILE A 4 16.59 18.19 1.19
CA ILE A 4 15.73 17.24 1.92
C ILE A 4 16.61 16.22 2.63
N ALA A 5 17.59 15.64 1.95
CA ALA A 5 18.53 14.69 2.55
C ALA A 5 19.27 15.32 3.76
N THR A 6 19.75 16.55 3.59
CA THR A 6 20.44 17.29 4.65
C THR A 6 19.53 17.62 5.84
N SER A 7 18.24 17.83 5.62
CA SER A 7 17.27 18.10 6.69
C SER A 7 16.96 16.89 7.57
N GLY A 8 17.22 15.67 7.07
CA GLY A 8 16.87 14.41 7.72
C GLY A 8 15.36 14.13 7.79
N ILE A 9 14.54 14.90 7.07
CA ILE A 9 13.09 14.68 7.01
C ILE A 9 12.81 13.45 6.13
N PRO A 10 12.09 12.43 6.65
CA PRO A 10 11.69 11.28 5.83
C PRO A 10 10.61 11.68 4.83
N VAL A 11 10.55 10.94 3.72
CA VAL A 11 9.55 11.16 2.67
C VAL A 11 8.77 9.87 2.42
N THR A 12 7.44 10.00 2.34
CA THR A 12 6.54 8.94 1.89
C THR A 12 6.04 9.31 0.49
N PRO A 13 6.50 8.67 -0.59
CA PRO A 13 6.19 9.08 -1.96
C PRO A 13 4.73 8.89 -2.35
N THR A 14 4.09 7.81 -1.87
CA THR A 14 2.71 7.41 -2.24
C THR A 14 2.47 7.40 -3.74
N LEU A 15 3.39 6.76 -4.47
CA LEU A 15 3.39 6.71 -5.94
C LEU A 15 2.10 6.10 -6.48
N LEU A 16 1.60 5.06 -5.82
CA LEU A 16 0.44 4.32 -6.27
C LEU A 16 -0.81 5.20 -6.39
N ALA A 17 -0.96 6.23 -5.55
CA ALA A 17 -2.09 7.15 -5.63
C ALA A 17 -2.17 7.82 -7.02
N HIS A 18 -1.03 8.27 -7.54
CA HIS A 18 -0.94 8.87 -8.87
C HIS A 18 -0.91 7.84 -9.99
N HIS A 19 -0.24 6.72 -9.79
CA HIS A 19 -0.18 5.63 -10.75
C HIS A 19 -1.58 5.07 -11.05
N ASN A 20 -2.43 4.91 -10.04
CA ASN A 20 -3.81 4.48 -10.25
C ASN A 20 -4.67 5.49 -11.02
N LEU A 21 -4.39 6.80 -10.92
CA LEU A 21 -5.04 7.79 -11.79
C LEU A 21 -4.67 7.56 -13.27
N TYR A 22 -3.41 7.28 -13.55
CA TYR A 22 -2.96 6.92 -14.89
C TYR A 22 -3.61 5.61 -15.37
N ARG A 23 -3.67 4.60 -14.53
CA ARG A 23 -4.33 3.32 -14.87
C ARG A 23 -5.79 3.51 -15.23
N VAL A 24 -6.54 4.30 -14.48
CA VAL A 24 -7.93 4.61 -14.81
C VAL A 24 -8.05 5.34 -16.16
N ALA A 25 -7.22 6.33 -16.40
CA ALA A 25 -7.25 7.08 -17.65
C ALA A 25 -6.88 6.22 -18.88
N SER A 26 -6.05 5.17 -18.69
CA SER A 26 -5.55 4.30 -19.77
C SER A 26 -6.30 2.98 -19.91
N GLU A 27 -6.70 2.37 -18.81
CA GLU A 27 -7.28 1.01 -18.74
C GLU A 27 -8.80 1.04 -18.52
N GLY A 28 -9.35 2.17 -18.08
CA GLY A 28 -10.78 2.33 -17.85
C GLY A 28 -11.30 1.43 -16.74
N ASP A 29 -12.47 0.81 -16.99
CA ASP A 29 -13.20 0.01 -16.02
C ASP A 29 -12.46 -1.25 -15.53
N SER A 30 -11.41 -1.69 -16.25
CA SER A 30 -10.65 -2.88 -15.85
C SER A 30 -9.96 -2.72 -14.49
N VAL A 31 -9.64 -1.48 -14.11
CA VAL A 31 -9.05 -1.16 -12.81
C VAL A 31 -9.96 -1.54 -11.64
N LEU A 32 -11.29 -1.51 -11.85
CA LEU A 32 -12.27 -1.88 -10.82
C LEU A 32 -12.41 -3.40 -10.61
N THR A 33 -11.81 -4.21 -11.47
CA THR A 33 -11.89 -5.68 -11.42
C THR A 33 -10.55 -6.36 -11.14
N ARG A 34 -9.54 -5.60 -10.72
CA ARG A 34 -8.22 -6.12 -10.39
C ARG A 34 -8.25 -6.93 -9.09
N THR A 35 -7.23 -7.74 -8.90
CA THR A 35 -7.05 -8.56 -7.69
C THR A 35 -7.17 -7.71 -6.42
N GLY A 36 -7.96 -8.19 -5.46
CA GLY A 36 -8.21 -7.54 -4.17
C GLY A 36 -9.49 -6.72 -4.13
N THR A 37 -10.08 -6.32 -5.28
CA THR A 37 -11.36 -5.60 -5.29
C THR A 37 -12.50 -6.45 -4.76
N GLU A 38 -12.42 -7.77 -4.89
CA GLU A 38 -13.37 -8.74 -4.34
C GLU A 38 -13.43 -8.74 -2.80
N TRP A 39 -12.40 -8.25 -2.14
CA TRP A 39 -12.34 -8.16 -0.67
C TRP A 39 -12.81 -6.80 -0.14
N LEU A 40 -13.02 -5.82 -1.03
CA LEU A 40 -13.55 -4.52 -0.61
C LEU A 40 -15.02 -4.64 -0.22
N ASN A 41 -15.37 -3.93 0.85
CA ASN A 41 -16.75 -3.75 1.22
C ASN A 41 -17.55 -3.17 0.04
N PRO A 42 -18.72 -3.72 -0.32
CA PRO A 42 -19.55 -3.23 -1.43
C PRO A 42 -19.88 -1.73 -1.35
N PHE A 43 -19.98 -1.15 -0.15
CA PHE A 43 -20.15 0.29 0.02
C PHE A 43 -18.91 1.06 -0.45
N VAL A 44 -17.70 0.58 -0.11
CA VAL A 44 -16.44 1.18 -0.58
C VAL A 44 -16.32 1.04 -2.09
N GLN A 45 -16.68 -0.12 -2.65
CA GLN A 45 -16.70 -0.34 -4.10
C GLN A 45 -17.63 0.67 -4.82
N ALA A 46 -18.80 0.96 -4.25
CA ALA A 46 -19.73 1.92 -4.81
C ALA A 46 -19.18 3.37 -4.77
N MET A 47 -18.51 3.75 -3.67
CA MET A 47 -17.83 5.04 -3.56
C MET A 47 -16.68 5.15 -4.57
N GLU A 48 -15.88 4.10 -4.72
CA GLU A 48 -14.78 4.04 -5.68
C GLU A 48 -15.29 4.20 -7.12
N ALA A 49 -16.42 3.58 -7.47
CA ALA A 49 -17.01 3.70 -8.79
C ALA A 49 -17.42 5.15 -9.13
N ASP A 50 -17.90 5.93 -8.16
CA ASP A 50 -18.22 7.34 -8.36
C ASP A 50 -16.96 8.19 -8.60
N VAL A 51 -15.91 7.97 -7.83
CA VAL A 51 -14.61 8.65 -8.02
C VAL A 51 -14.00 8.25 -9.35
N HIS A 52 -14.03 6.96 -9.70
CA HIS A 52 -13.54 6.42 -10.96
C HIS A 52 -14.19 7.10 -12.18
N SER A 53 -15.50 7.32 -12.14
CA SER A 53 -16.22 7.96 -13.25
C SER A 53 -15.68 9.35 -13.61
N ARG A 54 -15.18 10.09 -12.65
CA ARG A 54 -14.55 11.41 -12.87
C ARG A 54 -13.22 11.31 -13.61
N TRP A 55 -12.43 10.27 -13.34
CA TRP A 55 -11.10 10.09 -13.93
C TRP A 55 -11.12 9.42 -15.29
N LEU A 56 -12.20 8.72 -15.65
CA LEU A 56 -12.39 8.13 -16.99
C LEU A 56 -12.34 9.16 -18.13
N SER A 57 -12.67 10.42 -17.85
CA SER A 57 -12.66 11.50 -18.84
C SER A 57 -11.29 12.15 -19.02
N GLU A 58 -10.32 11.84 -18.17
CA GLU A 58 -8.97 12.40 -18.24
C GLU A 58 -8.20 11.80 -19.42
N ARG A 59 -7.33 12.61 -20.03
CA ARG A 59 -6.44 12.11 -21.09
C ARG A 59 -5.25 11.40 -20.45
N PRO A 60 -4.90 10.19 -20.92
CA PRO A 60 -3.81 9.41 -20.33
C PRO A 60 -2.44 10.11 -20.35
N GLU A 61 -2.10 10.87 -21.40
CA GLU A 61 -0.75 11.40 -21.59
C GLU A 61 -0.32 12.43 -20.52
N PRO A 62 -1.16 13.40 -20.10
CA PRO A 62 -0.78 14.29 -19.01
C PRO A 62 -0.65 13.57 -17.67
N VAL A 63 -1.52 12.58 -17.41
CA VAL A 63 -1.51 11.80 -16.17
C VAL A 63 -0.27 10.93 -16.11
N LEU A 64 0.08 10.23 -17.20
CA LEU A 64 1.31 9.45 -17.31
C LEU A 64 2.56 10.32 -17.09
N ARG A 65 2.60 11.53 -17.63
CA ARG A 65 3.75 12.41 -17.45
C ARG A 65 3.95 12.79 -15.99
N ASN A 66 2.87 13.00 -15.25
CA ASN A 66 2.94 13.27 -13.81
C ASN A 66 3.39 12.04 -13.04
N ASP A 67 2.84 10.88 -13.36
CA ASP A 67 3.22 9.60 -12.75
C ASP A 67 4.73 9.33 -12.92
N LEU A 68 5.24 9.42 -14.15
CA LEU A 68 6.67 9.26 -14.44
C LEU A 68 7.53 10.31 -13.75
N PHE A 69 7.05 11.55 -13.61
CA PHE A 69 7.75 12.60 -12.89
C PHE A 69 7.90 12.24 -11.40
N TYR A 70 6.85 11.73 -10.75
CA TYR A 70 6.91 11.34 -9.34
C TYR A 70 7.82 10.14 -9.11
N GLN A 71 7.78 9.14 -10.00
CA GLN A 71 8.71 8.00 -9.95
C GLN A 71 10.17 8.47 -10.10
N GLN A 72 10.45 9.32 -11.08
CA GLN A 72 11.79 9.88 -11.29
C GLN A 72 12.25 10.72 -10.09
N MET A 73 11.37 11.54 -9.53
CA MET A 73 11.68 12.35 -8.34
C MET A 73 12.00 11.45 -7.14
N THR A 74 11.26 10.36 -6.95
CA THR A 74 11.52 9.37 -5.90
C THR A 74 12.89 8.72 -6.06
N GLY A 75 13.29 8.36 -7.29
CA GLY A 75 14.63 7.88 -7.58
C GLY A 75 15.72 8.90 -7.20
N TYR A 76 15.55 10.17 -7.55
CA TYR A 76 16.49 11.22 -7.16
C TYR A 76 16.56 11.45 -5.64
N LEU A 77 15.44 11.31 -4.92
CA LEU A 77 15.43 11.39 -3.46
C LEU A 77 16.20 10.22 -2.86
N HIS A 78 16.01 9.01 -3.37
CA HIS A 78 16.75 7.82 -2.97
C HIS A 78 18.26 7.98 -3.20
N GLU A 79 18.65 8.35 -4.41
CA GLU A 79 20.07 8.58 -4.77
C GLU A 79 20.74 9.66 -3.90
N ALA A 80 20.00 10.67 -3.49
CA ALA A 80 20.47 11.72 -2.58
C ALA A 80 20.54 11.26 -1.10
N GLY A 81 20.11 10.04 -0.76
CA GLY A 81 20.15 9.49 0.58
C GLY A 81 19.00 9.94 1.49
N VAL A 82 17.88 10.39 0.92
CA VAL A 82 16.66 10.69 1.69
C VAL A 82 16.08 9.40 2.26
N THR A 83 15.71 9.40 3.53
CA THR A 83 15.00 8.26 4.13
C THR A 83 13.61 8.15 3.53
N LEU A 84 13.39 7.11 2.72
CA LEU A 84 12.07 6.80 2.16
C LEU A 84 11.31 5.84 3.07
N VAL A 85 10.01 6.08 3.20
CA VAL A 85 9.05 5.26 3.96
C VAL A 85 7.91 4.88 3.03
N ALA A 86 7.56 3.61 2.94
CA ALA A 86 6.47 3.15 2.11
C ALA A 86 5.12 3.59 2.66
N GLY A 87 4.23 3.99 1.77
CA GLY A 87 2.84 4.31 2.06
C GLY A 87 2.07 4.38 0.76
N SER A 88 0.88 3.80 0.73
CA SER A 88 0.09 3.66 -0.50
C SER A 88 -1.15 4.54 -0.55
N ASP A 89 -1.38 5.35 0.50
CA ASP A 89 -2.59 6.16 0.64
C ASP A 89 -3.87 5.30 0.51
N ALA A 90 -3.85 4.11 1.15
CA ALA A 90 -4.95 3.15 1.07
C ALA A 90 -6.25 3.73 1.65
N GLY A 91 -7.36 3.45 0.97
CA GLY A 91 -8.67 3.99 1.30
C GLY A 91 -9.07 5.21 0.50
N ILE A 92 -8.20 5.68 -0.40
CA ILE A 92 -8.55 6.60 -1.47
C ILE A 92 -8.50 5.87 -2.81
N PHE A 93 -9.30 6.32 -3.73
CA PHE A 93 -9.29 6.04 -5.17
C PHE A 93 -8.54 4.75 -5.59
N THR A 94 -9.24 3.64 -5.65
CA THR A 94 -8.73 2.31 -6.04
C THR A 94 -7.52 1.78 -5.27
N ASN A 95 -7.06 2.47 -4.22
CA ASN A 95 -5.97 2.01 -3.37
C ASN A 95 -6.50 1.05 -2.30
N ILE A 96 -6.45 -0.24 -2.62
CA ILE A 96 -7.02 -1.32 -1.79
C ILE A 96 -6.14 -1.55 -0.56
N PRO A 97 -6.68 -1.43 0.67
CA PRO A 97 -5.91 -1.70 1.89
C PRO A 97 -5.22 -3.07 1.85
N GLY A 98 -3.92 -3.09 2.15
CA GLY A 98 -3.07 -4.28 2.09
C GLY A 98 -2.46 -4.49 0.70
N VAL A 99 -3.26 -4.65 -0.34
CA VAL A 99 -2.78 -4.85 -1.73
C VAL A 99 -1.99 -3.65 -2.23
N SER A 100 -2.49 -2.45 -2.02
CA SER A 100 -1.86 -1.22 -2.50
C SER A 100 -0.47 -0.97 -1.92
N LEU A 101 -0.15 -1.46 -0.72
CA LEU A 101 1.21 -1.36 -0.20
C LEU A 101 2.19 -2.24 -0.99
N LEU A 102 1.74 -3.42 -1.44
CA LEU A 102 2.58 -4.32 -2.26
C LEU A 102 2.86 -3.67 -3.62
N GLU A 103 1.84 -3.08 -4.24
CA GLU A 103 1.97 -2.33 -5.51
C GLU A 103 2.89 -1.09 -5.33
N GLU A 104 2.82 -0.38 -4.21
CA GLU A 104 3.73 0.74 -3.90
C GLU A 104 5.19 0.28 -3.84
N LEU A 105 5.48 -0.88 -3.23
CA LEU A 105 6.83 -1.43 -3.17
C LEU A 105 7.36 -1.78 -4.57
N GLU A 106 6.51 -2.27 -5.48
CA GLU A 106 6.87 -2.51 -6.87
C GLU A 106 7.23 -1.20 -7.58
N LEU A 107 6.41 -0.15 -7.42
CA LEU A 107 6.69 1.19 -7.98
C LEU A 107 7.97 1.82 -7.41
N LEU A 108 8.30 1.57 -6.16
CA LEU A 108 9.58 1.99 -5.59
C LEU A 108 10.75 1.30 -6.29
N THR A 109 10.63 0.02 -6.66
CA THR A 109 11.68 -0.65 -7.45
C THR A 109 11.76 -0.11 -8.88
N GLU A 110 10.65 0.20 -9.51
CA GLU A 110 10.62 0.87 -10.82
C GLU A 110 11.24 2.26 -10.77
N SER A 111 11.18 2.91 -9.60
CA SER A 111 11.81 4.21 -9.35
C SER A 111 13.32 4.13 -9.07
N GLY A 112 13.92 2.93 -9.06
CA GLY A 112 15.36 2.72 -8.95
C GLY A 112 15.83 2.09 -7.63
N LEU A 113 14.96 1.82 -6.67
CA LEU A 113 15.32 1.07 -5.47
C LEU A 113 15.53 -0.42 -5.81
N SER A 114 16.50 -1.07 -5.17
CA SER A 114 16.54 -2.53 -5.19
C SER A 114 15.37 -3.13 -4.40
N PRO A 115 14.99 -4.39 -4.64
CA PRO A 115 13.97 -5.06 -3.83
C PRO A 115 14.24 -5.01 -2.33
N TYR A 116 15.51 -5.11 -1.93
CA TYR A 116 15.92 -5.00 -0.54
C TYR A 116 15.64 -3.61 0.04
N GLU A 117 16.00 -2.55 -0.68
CA GLU A 117 15.76 -1.16 -0.26
C GLU A 117 14.27 -0.84 -0.23
N ALA A 118 13.49 -1.32 -1.20
CA ALA A 118 12.03 -1.20 -1.18
C ALA A 118 11.43 -1.86 0.07
N LEU A 119 11.85 -3.07 0.43
CA LEU A 119 11.42 -3.74 1.65
C LEU A 119 11.82 -2.96 2.92
N GLN A 120 13.00 -2.32 2.93
CA GLN A 120 13.42 -1.50 4.04
C GLN A 120 12.50 -0.29 4.27
N THR A 121 11.93 0.28 3.20
CA THR A 121 10.97 1.40 3.34
C THR A 121 9.73 1.02 4.14
N ALA A 122 9.27 -0.23 4.04
CA ALA A 122 8.09 -0.75 4.74
C ALA A 122 8.42 -1.42 6.10
N THR A 123 9.69 -1.53 6.45
CA THR A 123 10.14 -2.23 7.66
C THR A 123 11.05 -1.36 8.52
N VAL A 124 12.35 -1.48 8.33
CA VAL A 124 13.37 -0.83 9.16
C VAL A 124 13.28 0.70 9.12
N ASN A 125 13.06 1.30 7.94
CA ASN A 125 12.94 2.75 7.83
C ASN A 125 11.70 3.26 8.58
N THR A 126 10.56 2.56 8.37
CA THR A 126 9.30 2.87 9.07
C THR A 126 9.44 2.75 10.58
N ALA A 127 10.04 1.66 11.08
CA ALA A 127 10.26 1.47 12.51
C ALA A 127 11.13 2.58 13.11
N ASN A 128 12.19 2.98 12.41
CA ASN A 128 13.07 4.07 12.85
C ASN A 128 12.33 5.42 12.88
N VAL A 129 11.55 5.75 11.85
CA VAL A 129 10.79 7.02 11.78
C VAL A 129 9.71 7.07 12.87
N LEU A 130 9.04 5.95 13.14
CA LEU A 130 8.03 5.85 14.20
C LEU A 130 8.63 5.69 15.60
N GLN A 131 9.96 5.59 15.73
CA GLN A 131 10.67 5.36 16.99
C GLN A 131 10.23 4.08 17.71
N GLU A 132 10.02 3.01 16.96
CA GLU A 132 9.66 1.69 17.44
C GLU A 132 10.84 0.70 17.30
N PRO A 133 11.88 0.77 18.17
CA PRO A 133 13.12 0.01 18.00
C PRO A 133 12.94 -1.51 18.17
N ASP A 134 11.83 -1.94 18.78
CA ASP A 134 11.51 -3.35 18.99
C ASP A 134 10.85 -4.01 17.77
N ARG A 135 10.58 -3.23 16.71
CA ARG A 135 10.01 -3.71 15.44
C ARG A 135 11.07 -3.79 14.34
N ALA A 136 10.74 -4.51 13.30
CA ALA A 136 11.59 -4.68 12.11
C ALA A 136 13.00 -5.21 12.44
N CYS A 137 13.11 -6.06 13.43
CA CYS A 137 14.35 -6.68 13.85
C CYS A 137 14.18 -8.18 14.08
N LEU A 138 15.31 -8.96 13.98
CA LEU A 138 15.33 -10.43 14.06
C LEU A 138 16.29 -10.92 15.14
N HIS A 139 16.17 -10.38 16.36
CA HIS A 139 16.96 -10.82 17.51
C HIS A 139 16.10 -10.93 18.77
N ASN A 140 16.65 -11.51 19.82
CA ASN A 140 15.95 -11.64 21.10
C ASN A 140 15.55 -10.26 21.64
N GLY A 141 14.28 -10.10 21.99
CA GLY A 141 13.70 -8.85 22.49
C GLY A 141 12.84 -8.12 21.45
N CYS A 142 12.93 -8.46 20.15
CA CYS A 142 12.05 -7.90 19.14
C CYS A 142 10.62 -8.43 19.27
N ILE A 143 9.64 -7.61 18.88
CA ILE A 143 8.27 -8.05 18.68
C ILE A 143 8.25 -9.02 17.50
N ALA A 144 7.63 -10.19 17.69
CA ALA A 144 7.57 -11.21 16.66
C ALA A 144 6.49 -10.87 15.61
N ASP A 145 6.81 -9.89 14.77
CA ASP A 145 6.07 -9.52 13.54
C ASP A 145 6.90 -9.96 12.35
N LEU A 146 6.57 -11.11 11.76
CA LEU A 146 7.37 -11.79 10.75
C LEU A 146 6.48 -12.27 9.60
N VAL A 147 7.05 -12.30 8.39
CA VAL A 147 6.44 -12.96 7.25
C VAL A 147 7.41 -13.95 6.64
N LEU A 148 6.94 -15.18 6.43
CA LEU A 148 7.71 -16.25 5.79
C LEU A 148 7.21 -16.45 4.37
N TYR A 149 8.14 -16.57 3.44
CA TYR A 149 7.88 -16.78 2.02
C TYR A 149 8.58 -18.05 1.56
N ALA A 150 8.01 -18.74 0.55
CA ALA A 150 8.64 -19.87 -0.11
C ALA A 150 9.78 -19.45 -1.05
N CYS A 151 9.86 -18.19 -1.43
CA CYS A 151 10.87 -17.59 -2.30
C CYS A 151 11.57 -16.43 -1.58
N ASN A 152 12.63 -15.90 -2.21
CA ASN A 152 13.43 -14.83 -1.61
C ASN A 152 12.98 -13.45 -2.14
N PRO A 153 12.26 -12.63 -1.36
CA PRO A 153 11.74 -11.34 -1.82
C PRO A 153 12.83 -10.30 -2.12
N VAL A 154 14.07 -10.54 -1.67
CA VAL A 154 15.23 -9.68 -1.99
C VAL A 154 15.68 -9.89 -3.44
N HIS A 155 15.42 -11.07 -4.03
CA HIS A 155 15.72 -11.36 -5.41
C HIS A 155 14.55 -11.13 -6.35
N ASP A 156 13.34 -11.40 -5.87
CA ASP A 156 12.09 -11.26 -6.61
C ASP A 156 11.01 -10.71 -5.69
N LEU A 157 10.71 -9.44 -5.85
CA LEU A 157 9.75 -8.75 -4.98
C LEU A 157 8.33 -9.31 -5.13
N THR A 158 7.97 -9.96 -6.24
CA THR A 158 6.65 -10.58 -6.42
C THR A 158 6.35 -11.65 -5.37
N CYS A 159 7.38 -12.19 -4.72
CA CYS A 159 7.26 -13.11 -3.58
C CYS A 159 6.36 -12.57 -2.46
N ILE A 160 6.34 -11.24 -2.23
CA ILE A 160 5.58 -10.64 -1.12
C ILE A 160 4.07 -10.79 -1.28
N GLN A 161 3.59 -11.07 -2.49
CA GLN A 161 2.17 -11.26 -2.78
C GLN A 161 1.62 -12.60 -2.26
N SER A 162 2.49 -13.56 -1.93
CA SER A 162 2.10 -14.92 -1.55
C SER A 162 2.84 -15.39 -0.29
N PRO A 163 2.51 -14.84 0.89
CA PRO A 163 3.12 -15.29 2.14
C PRO A 163 2.67 -16.71 2.51
N GLU A 164 3.61 -17.55 2.95
CA GLU A 164 3.32 -18.90 3.49
C GLU A 164 2.79 -18.80 4.92
N THR A 165 3.37 -17.91 5.71
CA THR A 165 3.01 -17.72 7.11
C THR A 165 3.21 -16.27 7.51
N VAL A 166 2.25 -15.71 8.23
CA VAL A 166 2.35 -14.41 8.89
C VAL A 166 2.35 -14.62 10.39
N ILE A 167 3.30 -14.01 11.09
CA ILE A 167 3.34 -13.99 12.55
C ILE A 167 3.13 -12.53 12.98
N ARG A 168 2.13 -12.28 13.80
CA ARG A 168 1.82 -10.96 14.34
C ARG A 168 1.80 -11.00 15.85
N SER A 169 2.69 -10.26 16.48
CA SER A 169 2.86 -10.24 17.95
C SER A 169 2.97 -11.65 18.53
N GLY A 170 3.67 -12.55 17.82
CA GLY A 170 3.85 -13.95 18.22
C GLY A 170 2.69 -14.89 17.85
N GLN A 171 1.56 -14.38 17.38
CA GLN A 171 0.48 -15.23 16.88
C GLN A 171 0.76 -15.66 15.44
N VAL A 172 0.70 -16.98 15.19
CA VAL A 172 0.98 -17.59 13.89
C VAL A 172 -0.29 -17.75 13.07
N PHE A 173 -0.25 -17.27 11.83
CA PHE A 173 -1.27 -17.46 10.80
C PHE A 173 -0.62 -18.21 9.65
N ASP A 174 -0.88 -19.51 9.54
CA ASP A 174 -0.45 -20.31 8.40
C ASP A 174 -1.29 -20.03 7.15
N ARG A 175 -0.96 -20.64 6.01
CA ARG A 175 -1.67 -20.43 4.76
C ARG A 175 -3.17 -20.67 4.88
N THR A 176 -3.59 -21.70 5.60
CA THR A 176 -5.02 -22.01 5.80
C THR A 176 -5.74 -20.91 6.57
N ALA A 177 -5.10 -20.40 7.63
CA ALA A 177 -5.65 -19.28 8.41
C ALA A 177 -5.72 -17.99 7.58
N LEU A 178 -4.70 -17.72 6.74
CA LEU A 178 -4.70 -16.55 5.85
C LEU A 178 -5.80 -16.65 4.79
N ASP A 179 -5.99 -17.82 4.17
CA ASP A 179 -7.06 -18.04 3.19
C ASP A 179 -8.44 -17.83 3.82
N SER A 180 -8.65 -18.35 5.04
CA SER A 180 -9.90 -18.16 5.77
C SER A 180 -10.18 -16.68 6.12
N LEU A 181 -9.14 -15.88 6.37
CA LEU A 181 -9.31 -14.43 6.56
C LEU A 181 -9.78 -13.73 5.27
N LEU A 182 -9.22 -14.10 4.12
CA LEU A 182 -9.64 -13.57 2.82
C LEU A 182 -11.07 -13.96 2.47
N GLU A 183 -11.44 -15.24 2.69
CA GLU A 183 -12.83 -15.71 2.51
C GLU A 183 -13.81 -14.94 3.40
N THR A 184 -13.42 -14.66 4.65
CA THR A 184 -14.23 -13.88 5.59
C THR A 184 -14.38 -12.43 5.13
N ALA A 185 -13.30 -11.83 4.61
CA ALA A 185 -13.34 -10.46 4.06
C ALA A 185 -14.30 -10.36 2.87
N ALA A 186 -14.30 -11.36 1.97
CA ALA A 186 -15.20 -11.42 0.83
C ALA A 186 -16.69 -11.56 1.22
N GLN A 187 -16.99 -12.01 2.44
CA GLN A 187 -18.34 -12.19 2.96
C GLN A 187 -18.83 -10.98 3.82
N THR A 188 -18.19 -9.84 3.70
CA THR A 188 -18.54 -8.65 4.51
C THR A 188 -19.99 -8.22 4.30
N ASP A 189 -20.72 -8.05 5.40
CA ASP A 189 -22.11 -7.55 5.40
C ASP A 189 -22.13 -6.05 5.06
N ALA A 190 -22.51 -5.75 3.83
CA ALA A 190 -22.60 -4.38 3.33
C ALA A 190 -23.58 -3.50 4.13
N ALA A 191 -24.74 -4.03 4.52
CA ALA A 191 -25.76 -3.29 5.26
C ALA A 191 -25.29 -2.92 6.67
N ARG A 192 -24.57 -3.83 7.32
CA ARG A 192 -23.95 -3.57 8.63
C ARG A 192 -22.86 -2.51 8.52
N SER A 193 -22.07 -2.54 7.48
CA SER A 193 -21.00 -1.57 7.26
C SER A 193 -21.54 -0.18 6.98
N GLU A 194 -22.57 -0.07 6.15
CA GLU A 194 -23.29 1.19 5.90
C GLU A 194 -23.89 1.77 7.20
N THR A 195 -24.54 0.93 7.99
CA THR A 195 -25.11 1.33 9.28
C THR A 195 -24.03 1.86 10.24
N ASN A 196 -22.89 1.18 10.34
CA ASN A 196 -21.79 1.60 11.21
C ASN A 196 -21.17 2.93 10.74
N LEU A 197 -21.00 3.11 9.42
CA LEU A 197 -20.48 4.35 8.86
C LEU A 197 -21.41 5.53 9.12
N MET A 198 -22.71 5.35 8.85
CA MET A 198 -23.71 6.40 9.07
C MET A 198 -23.83 6.78 10.55
N SER A 199 -23.70 5.81 11.46
CA SER A 199 -23.68 6.07 12.90
C SER A 199 -22.45 6.89 13.30
N GLY A 200 -21.25 6.53 12.79
CA GLY A 200 -20.02 7.26 13.08
C GLY A 200 -20.03 8.70 12.53
N LEU A 201 -20.59 8.92 11.34
CA LEU A 201 -20.76 10.25 10.77
C LEU A 201 -21.75 11.10 11.59
N ALA A 202 -22.84 10.51 12.08
CA ALA A 202 -23.82 11.20 12.95
C ALA A 202 -23.20 11.64 14.28
N GLU A 203 -22.32 10.82 14.87
CA GLU A 203 -21.60 11.18 16.10
C GLU A 203 -20.60 12.34 15.88
N GLN A 204 -19.95 12.41 14.74
CA GLN A 204 -19.03 13.51 14.40
C GLN A 204 -19.74 14.85 14.17
N THR A 205 -20.97 14.83 13.69
CA THR A 205 -21.76 16.06 13.46
C THR A 205 -22.36 16.65 14.75
N LEU A 206 -22.28 15.94 15.87
CA LEU A 206 -22.79 16.37 17.17
C LEU A 206 -21.70 16.95 18.09
N GLN A 207 -20.45 16.99 17.64
CA GLN A 207 -19.30 17.62 18.31
C GLN A 207 -18.95 18.96 17.64
#